data_5b2eae80a04656424c7226d61027f576
#
_entry.id   5b2eae80a04656424c7226d61027f576
#
_cell.length_a   1.000
_cell.length_b   1.000
_cell.length_c   1.000
_cell.angle_alpha   90.00
_cell.angle_beta   90.00
_cell.angle_gamma   90.00
#
_symmetry.space_group_name_H-M   'P 1'
#
loop_
_entity.id
_entity.type
_entity.pdbx_description
1 polymer ?
#
loop_
_entity_poly.entity_id
_entity_poly.type
_entity_poly.pdbx_seq_one_letter_code
_entity_poly.pdbx_strand_id
1 'polypeptide(L)'
;MNCFKCSILRIKKPCSFIEGRDEIGYKNNTVETWRLLDTGARSGAENMAIDEALLEWKAAGKIPHTLRFLQFSNPTVLVGHHQSVEEEVRLDYCRSHGIEINRRLTGGGALYWGKEELGWEIYISKKDLRVPSRIEGLYRKMGEAAALGLCRLGVRAHFRPRNDIEIQGRKISGMGGTELSDAILFQGTLLVDFDVNGMLRSLRIPTEKLQDKEIESVKDRVTCLKWELGRTPSIHTIKAPLKKGFEEAFGVKFEDRPLTAEEENALKTKVPYFSSQDYIFKTRGSLPRRKTVNSLIRAPGGLVRISIALDSKTRVINQVLITGDFFAYPKRTIFDLESLLKNSKATPSNIGGIIHSFFYEERPKIPGISETHLIQAIEEALQKMDLLPEGFSEEETHHLFPVLKPFKEVKNPEVLLLPYCAKEVECSYRNLQGCEECGRCTVGDAAQMARSFGMNPVTIQNYEELESTLISLKRSGVKEFIGSCCESFYGKHRPDFERIGLPGILIDVERSTCYDLGKEKEARKGHFENQTYLNLSLIKRVLEYSHG
;
A
#
# COMPACT_ATOMS: atom_id res chain seq x y z
N MET A 1 -49.90 24.03 25.70
CA MET A 1 -49.52 23.23 26.88
C MET A 1 -49.42 21.76 26.42
N ASN A 2 -48.23 21.27 26.21
CA ASN A 2 -47.79 19.92 26.55
C ASN A 2 -46.31 19.79 26.14
N CYS A 3 -45.52 19.60 27.15
CA CYS A 3 -44.07 19.54 27.15
C CYS A 3 -43.61 18.19 26.62
N PHE A 4 -42.84 18.12 25.52
CA PHE A 4 -42.14 16.92 25.13
C PHE A 4 -40.89 16.74 26.00
N LYS A 5 -40.96 15.79 26.91
CA LYS A 5 -39.85 15.31 27.72
C LYS A 5 -38.76 14.73 26.83
N CYS A 6 -37.60 15.36 26.84
CA CYS A 6 -36.35 14.84 26.29
C CYS A 6 -35.91 13.60 27.11
N SER A 7 -36.10 12.42 26.57
CA SER A 7 -35.61 11.17 27.16
C SER A 7 -34.15 11.01 26.84
N ILE A 8 -33.26 11.38 27.75
CA ILE A 8 -31.85 11.04 27.75
C ILE A 8 -31.73 9.51 27.96
N LEU A 9 -31.60 8.77 26.88
CA LEU A 9 -31.22 7.36 26.94
C LEU A 9 -29.76 7.27 27.45
N ARG A 10 -29.64 6.97 28.75
CA ARG A 10 -28.37 6.49 29.34
C ARG A 10 -27.99 5.17 28.68
N ILE A 11 -27.06 5.21 27.74
CA ILE A 11 -26.42 4.03 27.20
C ILE A 11 -25.44 3.52 28.28
N LYS A 12 -25.92 2.58 29.09
CA LYS A 12 -25.09 1.76 29.97
C LYS A 12 -24.67 0.54 29.15
N LYS A 13 -23.41 0.49 28.67
CA LYS A 13 -22.54 -0.68 28.69
C LYS A 13 -21.12 -0.21 28.30
N PRO A 14 -20.10 -0.42 29.16
CA PRO A 14 -18.72 -0.16 28.80
C PRO A 14 -18.24 -1.18 27.76
N CYS A 15 -17.26 -0.81 26.94
CA CYS A 15 -16.52 -1.71 26.08
C CYS A 15 -15.89 -2.84 26.93
N SER A 16 -16.63 -3.93 27.12
CA SER A 16 -16.14 -5.14 27.78
C SER A 16 -15.66 -6.10 26.68
N PHE A 17 -14.37 -6.04 26.37
CA PHE A 17 -13.68 -7.09 25.63
C PHE A 17 -12.33 -7.34 26.29
N ILE A 18 -12.34 -8.10 27.37
CA ILE A 18 -11.22 -8.95 27.81
C ILE A 18 -11.85 -10.13 28.53
N GLU A 19 -12.32 -11.14 27.79
CA GLU A 19 -12.43 -12.50 28.29
C GLU A 19 -11.17 -13.25 27.84
N GLY A 20 -10.31 -13.57 28.80
CA GLY A 20 -9.06 -14.31 28.60
C GLY A 20 -7.92 -13.69 29.41
N ARG A 21 -8.09 -13.52 30.71
CA ARG A 21 -6.96 -13.31 31.61
C ARG A 21 -6.29 -14.66 31.88
N ASP A 22 -5.19 -14.92 31.21
CA ASP A 22 -4.17 -15.77 31.80
C ASP A 22 -3.54 -14.96 32.94
N GLU A 23 -3.92 -15.28 34.18
CA GLU A 23 -3.32 -14.74 35.41
C GLU A 23 -1.89 -15.27 35.52
N ILE A 24 -0.95 -14.60 34.87
CA ILE A 24 0.46 -14.73 35.22
C ILE A 24 0.67 -13.90 36.49
N GLY A 25 0.77 -14.57 37.62
CA GLY A 25 0.93 -13.96 38.92
C GLY A 25 2.26 -13.18 39.04
N TYR A 26 2.19 -11.87 38.87
CA TYR A 26 3.27 -10.96 39.20
C TYR A 26 3.29 -10.67 40.71
N LYS A 27 4.18 -11.37 41.44
CA LYS A 27 4.59 -10.99 42.78
C LYS A 27 5.63 -9.87 42.66
N ASN A 28 5.18 -8.60 42.61
CA ASN A 28 5.83 -7.42 43.18
C ASN A 28 4.95 -6.20 42.93
N ASN A 29 4.52 -5.53 44.00
CA ASN A 29 3.50 -4.47 44.00
C ASN A 29 3.99 -3.07 43.50
N THR A 30 5.07 -2.95 42.74
CA THR A 30 5.50 -1.65 42.17
C THR A 30 5.14 -1.59 40.71
N VAL A 31 4.13 -0.77 40.36
CA VAL A 31 3.79 -0.47 38.98
C VAL A 31 4.98 0.22 38.33
N GLU A 32 5.53 -0.38 37.28
CA GLU A 32 6.66 0.20 36.56
C GLU A 32 6.29 1.52 35.90
N THR A 33 7.22 2.46 35.92
CA THR A 33 7.03 3.79 35.33
C THR A 33 7.80 3.91 34.03
N TRP A 34 7.08 4.22 32.96
CA TRP A 34 7.63 4.49 31.63
C TRP A 34 7.66 5.99 31.35
N ARG A 35 8.46 6.42 30.39
CA ARG A 35 8.54 7.84 29.96
C ARG A 35 7.36 8.19 29.07
N LEU A 36 6.71 9.32 29.36
CA LEU A 36 5.88 10.05 28.41
C LEU A 36 6.69 11.20 27.84
N LEU A 37 6.79 11.26 26.52
CA LEU A 37 7.47 12.31 25.78
C LEU A 37 6.49 12.99 24.83
N ASP A 38 6.21 14.25 25.07
CA ASP A 38 5.43 15.08 24.14
C ASP A 38 6.39 16.04 23.41
N THR A 39 6.61 15.81 22.12
CA THR A 39 7.52 16.64 21.32
C THR A 39 6.82 17.80 20.62
N GLY A 40 5.49 17.89 20.74
CA GLY A 40 4.70 18.92 20.06
C GLY A 40 4.79 18.84 18.55
N ALA A 41 4.58 19.97 17.88
CA ALA A 41 4.64 20.08 16.44
C ALA A 41 6.09 20.35 15.97
N ARG A 42 6.59 19.49 15.08
CA ARG A 42 7.94 19.55 14.51
C ARG A 42 7.87 19.39 12.98
N SER A 43 8.91 19.76 12.26
CA SER A 43 9.03 19.47 10.83
C SER A 43 9.12 17.98 10.55
N GLY A 44 8.90 17.57 9.30
CA GLY A 44 9.06 16.18 8.89
C GLY A 44 10.44 15.63 9.20
N ALA A 45 11.49 16.40 8.91
CA ALA A 45 12.87 16.01 9.17
C ALA A 45 13.19 15.87 10.66
N GLU A 46 12.71 16.80 11.49
CA GLU A 46 12.89 16.71 12.95
C GLU A 46 12.18 15.50 13.55
N ASN A 47 10.94 15.22 13.13
CA ASN A 47 10.22 14.06 13.60
C ASN A 47 10.95 12.76 13.25
N MET A 48 11.43 12.62 12.01
CA MET A 48 12.19 11.42 11.59
C MET A 48 13.55 11.30 12.29
N ALA A 49 14.21 12.41 12.58
CA ALA A 49 15.45 12.42 13.36
C ALA A 49 15.21 11.95 14.81
N ILE A 50 14.10 12.37 15.41
CA ILE A 50 13.68 11.93 16.75
C ILE A 50 13.35 10.44 16.73
N ASP A 51 12.62 9.96 15.72
CA ASP A 51 12.25 8.54 15.59
C ASP A 51 13.50 7.65 15.59
N GLU A 52 14.51 8.01 14.78
CA GLU A 52 15.75 7.24 14.72
C GLU A 52 16.54 7.33 16.01
N ALA A 53 16.72 8.54 16.57
CA ALA A 53 17.49 8.73 17.78
C ALA A 53 16.90 7.97 18.98
N LEU A 54 15.59 8.05 19.20
CA LEU A 54 14.93 7.32 20.28
C LEU A 54 15.04 5.80 20.10
N LEU A 55 14.95 5.32 18.86
CA LEU A 55 15.14 3.89 18.58
C LEU A 55 16.58 3.44 18.86
N GLU A 56 17.58 4.22 18.45
CA GLU A 56 19.00 3.94 18.73
C GLU A 56 19.30 4.00 20.23
N TRP A 57 18.82 5.03 20.92
CA TRP A 57 19.03 5.17 22.36
C TRP A 57 18.34 4.04 23.14
N LYS A 58 17.17 3.60 22.68
CA LYS A 58 16.48 2.46 23.27
C LYS A 58 17.26 1.16 23.03
N ALA A 59 17.77 0.94 21.84
CA ALA A 59 18.61 -0.21 21.51
C ALA A 59 19.91 -0.24 22.34
N ALA A 60 20.48 0.94 22.61
CA ALA A 60 21.66 1.11 23.47
C ALA A 60 21.36 1.08 24.98
N GLY A 61 20.09 0.92 25.39
CA GLY A 61 19.68 0.91 26.80
C GLY A 61 19.79 2.28 27.49
N LYS A 62 19.92 3.38 26.75
CA LYS A 62 20.12 4.73 27.27
C LYS A 62 18.84 5.43 27.72
N ILE A 63 17.68 4.97 27.24
CA ILE A 63 16.38 5.53 27.60
C ILE A 63 15.44 4.43 28.13
N PRO A 64 14.48 4.77 29.02
CA PRO A 64 13.44 3.86 29.45
C PRO A 64 12.49 3.51 28.30
N HIS A 65 11.52 2.62 28.55
CA HIS A 65 10.37 2.48 27.66
C HIS A 65 9.66 3.83 27.54
N THR A 66 9.33 4.26 26.33
CA THR A 66 8.85 5.61 26.05
C THR A 66 7.61 5.58 25.17
N LEU A 67 6.55 6.24 25.61
CA LEU A 67 5.41 6.64 24.76
C LEU A 67 5.66 8.08 24.31
N ARG A 68 5.69 8.32 23.01
CA ARG A 68 5.84 9.65 22.42
C ARG A 68 4.54 10.10 21.76
N PHE A 69 4.16 11.34 21.96
CA PHE A 69 3.18 12.05 21.14
C PHE A 69 3.89 13.06 20.24
N LEU A 70 3.41 13.15 18.99
CA LEU A 70 4.00 14.04 17.97
C LEU A 70 2.94 14.62 17.05
N GLN A 71 3.26 15.75 16.47
CA GLN A 71 2.50 16.43 15.40
C GLN A 71 3.49 16.95 14.34
N PHE A 72 2.96 17.32 13.18
CA PHE A 72 3.73 17.97 12.14
C PHE A 72 3.40 19.48 12.10
N SER A 73 4.42 20.33 12.02
CA SER A 73 4.26 21.78 11.93
C SER A 73 3.65 22.23 10.61
N ASN A 74 3.88 21.45 9.55
CA ASN A 74 3.32 21.67 8.21
C ASN A 74 2.61 20.41 7.73
N PRO A 75 1.64 20.52 6.80
CA PRO A 75 1.14 19.35 6.11
C PRO A 75 2.31 18.58 5.49
N THR A 76 2.34 17.27 5.70
CA THR A 76 3.49 16.44 5.33
C THR A 76 3.03 15.15 4.67
N VAL A 77 3.62 14.82 3.53
CA VAL A 77 3.54 13.49 2.94
C VAL A 77 4.68 12.63 3.48
N LEU A 78 4.36 11.50 4.09
CA LEU A 78 5.33 10.50 4.52
C LEU A 78 5.24 9.26 3.64
N VAL A 79 6.29 8.97 2.89
CA VAL A 79 6.41 7.69 2.19
C VAL A 79 6.95 6.61 3.13
N GLY A 80 6.54 5.37 2.90
CA GLY A 80 7.07 4.22 3.63
C GLY A 80 8.55 3.97 3.31
N HIS A 81 9.22 3.23 4.19
CA HIS A 81 10.66 2.99 4.09
C HIS A 81 11.09 2.44 2.71
N HIS A 82 10.27 1.57 2.12
CA HIS A 82 10.55 0.87 0.86
C HIS A 82 9.83 1.47 -0.36
N GLN A 83 9.15 2.61 -0.23
CA GLN A 83 8.45 3.24 -1.35
C GLN A 83 9.35 4.19 -2.15
N SER A 84 9.08 4.33 -3.46
CA SER A 84 9.63 5.42 -4.29
C SER A 84 8.77 6.66 -4.12
N VAL A 85 9.42 7.80 -3.82
CA VAL A 85 8.71 9.08 -3.69
C VAL A 85 8.08 9.48 -5.02
N GLU A 86 8.79 9.28 -6.12
CA GLU A 86 8.36 9.65 -7.47
C GLU A 86 7.13 8.88 -7.93
N GLU A 87 6.94 7.66 -7.43
CA GLU A 87 5.80 6.82 -7.78
C GLU A 87 4.57 7.07 -6.91
N GLU A 88 4.77 7.59 -5.69
CA GLU A 88 3.70 7.74 -4.69
C GLU A 88 3.23 9.18 -4.53
N VAL A 89 4.05 10.19 -4.92
CA VAL A 89 3.82 11.60 -4.55
C VAL A 89 3.74 12.49 -5.78
N ARG A 90 2.79 13.40 -5.80
CA ARG A 90 2.68 14.49 -6.78
C ARG A 90 3.59 15.64 -6.38
N LEU A 91 4.87 15.54 -6.73
CA LEU A 91 5.93 16.44 -6.28
C LEU A 91 5.63 17.92 -6.55
N ASP A 92 5.12 18.23 -7.75
CA ASP A 92 4.86 19.64 -8.15
C ASP A 92 3.71 20.24 -7.34
N TYR A 93 2.68 19.45 -7.07
CA TYR A 93 1.60 19.86 -6.19
C TYR A 93 2.09 20.13 -4.77
N CYS A 94 2.85 19.20 -4.19
CA CYS A 94 3.38 19.36 -2.84
C CYS A 94 4.27 20.61 -2.74
N ARG A 95 5.17 20.84 -3.70
CA ARG A 95 6.03 22.02 -3.74
C ARG A 95 5.25 23.33 -3.81
N SER A 96 4.26 23.41 -4.71
CA SER A 96 3.46 24.63 -4.90
C SER A 96 2.54 24.96 -3.72
N HIS A 97 2.22 23.98 -2.87
CA HIS A 97 1.34 24.15 -1.70
C HIS A 97 2.06 24.08 -0.34
N GLY A 98 3.41 24.10 -0.34
CA GLY A 98 4.20 24.08 0.90
C GLY A 98 4.01 22.81 1.72
N ILE A 99 3.69 21.68 1.07
CA ILE A 99 3.54 20.38 1.71
C ILE A 99 4.91 19.74 1.79
N GLU A 100 5.36 19.43 2.99
CA GLU A 100 6.62 18.72 3.20
C GLU A 100 6.55 17.28 2.69
N ILE A 101 7.67 16.76 2.22
CA ILE A 101 7.81 15.37 1.83
C ILE A 101 8.94 14.77 2.64
N ASN A 102 8.67 13.66 3.32
CA ASN A 102 9.72 12.94 4.02
C ASN A 102 9.48 11.42 3.95
N ARG A 103 10.42 10.66 4.45
CA ARG A 103 10.41 9.21 4.49
C ARG A 103 10.43 8.73 5.93
N ARG A 104 9.46 7.89 6.32
CA ARG A 104 9.47 7.32 7.67
C ARG A 104 10.36 6.08 7.77
N LEU A 105 10.75 5.75 8.99
CA LEU A 105 11.59 4.57 9.29
C LEU A 105 10.86 3.25 9.08
N THR A 106 9.53 3.27 9.17
CA THR A 106 8.67 2.08 9.06
C THR A 106 8.20 1.86 7.62
N GLY A 107 7.84 0.62 7.28
CA GLY A 107 7.23 0.27 6.01
C GLY A 107 5.77 0.75 5.88
N GLY A 108 5.06 0.21 4.91
CA GLY A 108 3.67 0.55 4.60
C GLY A 108 3.52 1.63 3.54
N GLY A 109 2.28 1.92 3.12
CA GLY A 109 1.94 2.87 2.06
C GLY A 109 2.17 4.33 2.42
N ALA A 110 2.22 5.20 1.40
CA ALA A 110 2.33 6.65 1.59
C ALA A 110 1.10 7.19 2.30
N LEU A 111 1.30 8.20 3.13
CA LEU A 111 0.24 8.86 3.87
C LEU A 111 0.40 10.39 3.83
N TYR A 112 -0.72 11.07 3.92
CA TYR A 112 -0.80 12.52 4.08
C TYR A 112 -1.12 12.84 5.53
N TRP A 113 -0.35 13.73 6.13
CA TRP A 113 -0.48 14.17 7.50
C TRP A 113 -0.85 15.65 7.54
N GLY A 114 -2.05 15.96 8.00
CA GLY A 114 -2.48 17.33 8.26
C GLY A 114 -1.87 17.90 9.55
N LYS A 115 -2.00 19.19 9.76
CA LYS A 115 -1.51 19.85 10.99
C LYS A 115 -2.28 19.42 12.25
N GLU A 116 -3.55 19.04 12.08
CA GLU A 116 -4.45 18.67 13.17
C GLU A 116 -4.33 17.22 13.60
N GLU A 117 -3.53 16.43 12.91
CA GLU A 117 -3.38 15.01 13.19
C GLU A 117 -2.45 14.76 14.37
N LEU A 118 -2.69 13.65 15.09
CA LEU A 118 -1.85 13.23 16.21
C LEU A 118 -1.14 11.91 15.91
N GLY A 119 0.16 11.88 16.14
CA GLY A 119 0.94 10.65 16.17
C GLY A 119 1.15 10.14 17.59
N TRP A 120 1.24 8.85 17.70
CA TRP A 120 1.72 8.17 18.90
C TRP A 120 2.75 7.12 18.52
N GLU A 121 3.77 7.01 19.34
CA GLU A 121 4.88 6.08 19.14
C GLU A 121 5.26 5.43 20.46
N ILE A 122 5.66 4.18 20.41
CA ILE A 122 6.17 3.49 21.57
C ILE A 122 7.54 2.87 21.26
N TYR A 123 8.48 3.09 22.16
CA TYR A 123 9.85 2.58 22.11
C TYR A 123 10.04 1.61 23.25
N ILE A 124 10.12 0.31 22.93
CA ILE A 124 10.17 -0.77 23.92
C ILE A 124 11.25 -1.79 23.60
N SER A 125 11.64 -2.61 24.56
CA SER A 125 12.54 -3.75 24.32
C SER A 125 11.74 -5.02 24.04
N LYS A 126 12.22 -5.82 23.08
CA LYS A 126 11.69 -7.18 22.80
C LYS A 126 11.82 -8.12 24.01
N LYS A 127 12.75 -7.83 24.93
CA LYS A 127 12.98 -8.62 26.15
C LYS A 127 11.95 -8.36 27.24
N ASP A 128 11.13 -7.32 27.11
CA ASP A 128 10.06 -7.07 28.06
C ASP A 128 8.97 -8.13 27.91
N LEU A 129 8.66 -8.82 29.01
CA LEU A 129 7.68 -9.91 29.03
C LEU A 129 6.26 -9.48 28.64
N ARG A 130 5.97 -8.18 28.70
CA ARG A 130 4.70 -7.60 28.26
C ARG A 130 4.60 -7.45 26.75
N VAL A 131 5.71 -7.62 26.02
CA VAL A 131 5.79 -7.51 24.57
C VAL A 131 5.58 -8.88 23.95
N PRO A 132 4.53 -9.06 23.13
CA PRO A 132 4.33 -10.32 22.42
C PRO A 132 5.51 -10.66 21.51
N SER A 133 5.94 -11.90 21.50
CA SER A 133 7.05 -12.37 20.65
C SER A 133 6.69 -12.47 19.18
N ARG A 134 5.39 -12.66 18.87
CA ARG A 134 4.89 -12.72 17.50
C ARG A 134 4.46 -11.34 17.03
N ILE A 135 4.78 -11.01 15.79
CA ILE A 135 4.49 -9.70 15.20
C ILE A 135 2.99 -9.37 15.20
N GLU A 136 2.15 -10.37 14.91
CA GLU A 136 0.69 -10.19 14.90
C GLU A 136 0.14 -9.87 16.31
N GLY A 137 0.70 -10.52 17.34
CA GLY A 137 0.39 -10.24 18.75
C GLY A 137 0.80 -8.82 19.14
N LEU A 138 1.95 -8.36 18.64
CA LEU A 138 2.42 -6.99 18.86
C LEU A 138 1.48 -5.97 18.24
N TYR A 139 1.11 -6.13 16.97
CA TYR A 139 0.13 -5.26 16.31
C TYR A 139 -1.21 -5.22 17.05
N ARG A 140 -1.69 -6.38 17.46
CA ARG A 140 -2.93 -6.49 18.25
C ARG A 140 -2.82 -5.71 19.55
N LYS A 141 -1.77 -5.93 20.34
CA LYS A 141 -1.60 -5.27 21.64
C LYS A 141 -1.52 -3.75 21.50
N MET A 142 -0.76 -3.25 20.53
CA MET A 142 -0.65 -1.81 20.28
C MET A 142 -1.99 -1.21 19.81
N GLY A 143 -2.67 -1.90 18.87
CA GLY A 143 -3.96 -1.45 18.35
C GLY A 143 -5.06 -1.45 19.42
N GLU A 144 -5.10 -2.47 20.26
CA GLU A 144 -6.03 -2.54 21.39
C GLU A 144 -5.75 -1.44 22.43
N ALA A 145 -4.47 -1.16 22.75
CA ALA A 145 -4.10 -0.07 23.65
C ALA A 145 -4.59 1.30 23.16
N ALA A 146 -4.34 1.60 21.89
CA ALA A 146 -4.81 2.84 21.28
C ALA A 146 -6.36 2.89 21.16
N ALA A 147 -7.00 1.79 20.78
CA ALA A 147 -8.46 1.70 20.71
C ALA A 147 -9.12 1.91 22.08
N LEU A 148 -8.56 1.36 23.18
CA LEU A 148 -9.01 1.64 24.55
C LEU A 148 -8.96 3.15 24.87
N GLY A 149 -7.89 3.83 24.45
CA GLY A 149 -7.77 5.28 24.59
C GLY A 149 -8.87 6.02 23.83
N LEU A 150 -9.14 5.62 22.58
CA LEU A 150 -10.19 6.21 21.75
C LEU A 150 -11.60 5.95 22.31
N CYS A 151 -11.86 4.76 22.86
CA CYS A 151 -13.12 4.47 23.52
C CYS A 151 -13.38 5.42 24.70
N ARG A 152 -12.35 5.88 25.41
CA ARG A 152 -12.45 6.86 26.49
C ARG A 152 -12.79 8.27 25.99
N LEU A 153 -12.60 8.56 24.71
CA LEU A 153 -13.06 9.78 24.05
C LEU A 153 -14.53 9.72 23.62
N GLY A 154 -15.19 8.56 23.79
CA GLY A 154 -16.59 8.36 23.44
C GLY A 154 -16.81 7.77 22.03
N VAL A 155 -15.76 7.37 21.33
CA VAL A 155 -15.87 6.71 20.02
C VAL A 155 -15.65 5.20 20.16
N ARG A 156 -16.39 4.38 19.39
CA ARG A 156 -16.32 2.91 19.47
C ARG A 156 -15.24 2.37 18.53
N ALA A 157 -13.98 2.61 18.88
CA ALA A 157 -12.85 2.14 18.13
C ALA A 157 -12.49 0.67 18.47
N HIS A 158 -12.01 -0.08 17.49
CA HIS A 158 -11.49 -1.44 17.67
C HIS A 158 -10.32 -1.70 16.74
N PHE A 159 -9.43 -2.60 17.16
CA PHE A 159 -8.34 -3.07 16.30
C PHE A 159 -8.88 -3.98 15.19
N ARG A 160 -8.48 -3.69 13.96
CA ARG A 160 -8.67 -4.57 12.81
C ARG A 160 -7.32 -5.15 12.37
N PRO A 161 -7.18 -6.47 12.33
CA PRO A 161 -6.03 -7.06 11.68
C PRO A 161 -5.92 -6.58 10.21
N ARG A 162 -4.78 -6.16 9.75
CA ARG A 162 -3.40 -6.38 10.23
C ARG A 162 -2.86 -5.23 11.08
N ASN A 163 -3.19 -3.98 10.74
CA ASN A 163 -2.52 -2.78 11.28
C ASN A 163 -3.44 -1.54 11.32
N ASP A 164 -4.73 -1.73 11.35
CA ASP A 164 -5.70 -0.62 11.37
C ASP A 164 -6.48 -0.58 12.68
N ILE A 165 -6.91 0.62 13.05
CA ILE A 165 -7.96 0.84 14.06
C ILE A 165 -9.14 1.43 13.31
N GLU A 166 -10.32 0.90 13.55
CA GLU A 166 -11.55 1.24 12.84
C GLU A 166 -12.68 1.64 13.78
N ILE A 167 -13.58 2.45 13.23
CA ILE A 167 -14.89 2.79 13.79
C ILE A 167 -15.94 2.45 12.71
N GLN A 168 -16.83 1.49 12.99
CA GLN A 168 -17.88 1.07 12.05
C GLN A 168 -17.35 0.70 10.64
N GLY A 169 -16.21 0.01 10.58
CA GLY A 169 -15.59 -0.41 9.33
C GLY A 169 -14.78 0.67 8.60
N ARG A 170 -14.67 1.88 9.15
CA ARG A 170 -13.86 2.97 8.60
C ARG A 170 -12.59 3.17 9.41
N LYS A 171 -11.46 3.25 8.73
CA LYS A 171 -10.16 3.43 9.35
C LYS A 171 -10.02 4.82 9.97
N ILE A 172 -9.64 4.87 11.25
CA ILE A 172 -9.29 6.11 11.96
C ILE A 172 -7.81 6.22 12.28
N SER A 173 -7.10 5.09 12.27
CA SER A 173 -5.67 5.01 12.58
C SER A 173 -5.02 3.90 11.77
N GLY A 174 -3.84 4.17 11.23
CA GLY A 174 -2.96 3.17 10.66
C GLY A 174 -1.72 3.00 11.52
N MET A 175 -1.18 1.78 11.58
CA MET A 175 -0.02 1.48 12.42
C MET A 175 1.10 0.84 11.63
N GLY A 176 2.33 1.01 12.13
CA GLY A 176 3.53 0.39 11.60
C GLY A 176 4.61 0.27 12.66
N GLY A 177 5.59 -0.56 12.39
CA GLY A 177 6.72 -0.73 13.30
C GLY A 177 8.01 -0.98 12.55
N THR A 178 9.12 -0.82 13.27
CA THR A 178 10.47 -1.21 12.85
C THR A 178 11.28 -1.59 14.07
N GLU A 179 12.39 -2.26 13.86
CA GLU A 179 13.23 -2.72 14.95
C GLU A 179 14.71 -2.41 14.69
N LEU A 180 15.45 -2.27 15.80
CA LEU A 180 16.89 -2.16 15.80
C LEU A 180 17.42 -2.97 16.99
N SER A 181 18.14 -4.06 16.73
CA SER A 181 18.59 -5.00 17.76
C SER A 181 17.40 -5.49 18.63
N ASP A 182 17.45 -5.22 19.93
CA ASP A 182 16.38 -5.56 20.88
C ASP A 182 15.29 -4.50 21.01
N ALA A 183 15.46 -3.33 20.40
CA ALA A 183 14.49 -2.25 20.48
C ALA A 183 13.47 -2.32 19.34
N ILE A 184 12.24 -1.97 19.67
CA ILE A 184 11.13 -1.80 18.71
C ILE A 184 10.67 -0.36 18.81
N LEU A 185 10.53 0.28 17.64
CA LEU A 185 9.66 1.43 17.42
C LEU A 185 8.33 0.91 16.85
N PHE A 186 7.23 1.22 17.49
CA PHE A 186 5.90 0.99 16.96
C PHE A 186 5.13 2.31 16.97
N GLN A 187 4.55 2.68 15.84
CA GLN A 187 3.92 3.99 15.66
C GLN A 187 2.51 3.85 15.07
N GLY A 188 1.65 4.80 15.39
CA GLY A 188 0.32 4.93 14.83
C GLY A 188 -0.05 6.38 14.54
N THR A 189 -0.84 6.56 13.51
CA THR A 189 -1.49 7.83 13.19
C THR A 189 -2.86 7.88 13.84
N LEU A 190 -3.35 9.06 14.17
CA LEU A 190 -4.74 9.27 14.56
C LEU A 190 -5.29 10.42 13.74
N LEU A 191 -6.31 10.13 12.93
CA LEU A 191 -7.01 11.13 12.15
C LEU A 191 -7.95 11.94 13.05
N VAL A 192 -7.67 13.24 13.20
CA VAL A 192 -8.41 14.17 14.08
C VAL A 192 -9.33 15.07 13.27
N ASP A 193 -8.79 15.80 12.28
CA ASP A 193 -9.54 16.64 11.33
C ASP A 193 -8.95 16.45 9.93
N PHE A 194 -9.38 15.41 9.25
CA PHE A 194 -8.70 14.88 8.09
C PHE A 194 -9.01 15.64 6.80
N ASP A 195 -7.96 16.20 6.18
CA ASP A 195 -8.03 16.86 4.87
C ASP A 195 -7.92 15.85 3.72
N VAL A 196 -9.08 15.34 3.30
CA VAL A 196 -9.20 14.40 2.18
C VAL A 196 -8.69 15.01 0.87
N ASN A 197 -8.98 16.29 0.63
CA ASN A 197 -8.56 16.99 -0.59
C ASN A 197 -7.04 17.10 -0.68
N GLY A 198 -6.39 17.52 0.42
CA GLY A 198 -4.94 17.59 0.51
C GLY A 198 -4.30 16.24 0.25
N MET A 199 -4.83 15.17 0.83
CA MET A 199 -4.37 13.81 0.59
C MET A 199 -4.48 13.41 -0.88
N LEU A 200 -5.67 13.52 -1.48
CA LEU A 200 -5.93 13.10 -2.86
C LEU A 200 -5.08 13.87 -3.88
N ARG A 201 -4.81 15.15 -3.60
CA ARG A 201 -3.97 15.98 -4.49
C ARG A 201 -2.47 15.76 -4.30
N SER A 202 -2.05 15.33 -3.12
CA SER A 202 -0.63 15.11 -2.78
C SER A 202 -0.13 13.74 -3.21
N LEU A 203 -0.98 12.71 -3.07
CA LEU A 203 -0.60 11.34 -3.39
C LEU A 203 -0.96 11.01 -4.86
N ARG A 204 -0.14 10.19 -5.49
CA ARG A 204 -0.44 9.61 -6.81
C ARG A 204 -1.47 8.48 -6.67
N ILE A 205 -2.60 8.81 -6.07
CA ILE A 205 -3.81 8.02 -6.26
C ILE A 205 -4.25 8.36 -7.68
N PRO A 206 -4.46 7.39 -8.57
CA PRO A 206 -4.81 7.67 -9.96
C PRO A 206 -6.16 8.42 -10.04
N THR A 207 -6.10 9.73 -10.17
CA THR A 207 -7.26 10.61 -10.27
C THR A 207 -6.93 11.78 -11.19
N GLU A 208 -7.37 11.72 -12.43
CA GLU A 208 -7.15 12.85 -13.36
C GLU A 208 -8.09 14.04 -13.10
N LYS A 209 -9.21 13.82 -12.40
CA LYS A 209 -10.15 14.89 -12.01
C LYS A 209 -10.74 14.58 -10.63
N LEU A 210 -10.34 15.35 -9.64
CA LEU A 210 -10.95 15.33 -8.32
C LEU A 210 -12.40 15.84 -8.42
N GLN A 211 -13.35 14.93 -8.27
CA GLN A 211 -14.77 15.24 -8.16
C GLN A 211 -15.25 14.97 -6.74
N ASP A 212 -16.38 15.56 -6.36
CA ASP A 212 -16.99 15.39 -5.01
C ASP A 212 -17.24 13.92 -4.66
N LYS A 213 -17.47 13.06 -5.65
CA LYS A 213 -17.67 11.61 -5.49
C LYS A 213 -16.44 10.86 -4.98
N GLU A 214 -15.23 11.32 -5.28
CA GLU A 214 -13.98 10.69 -4.80
C GLU A 214 -13.75 10.98 -3.33
N ILE A 215 -14.09 12.19 -2.90
CA ILE A 215 -14.08 12.59 -1.49
C ILE A 215 -15.01 11.70 -0.68
N GLU A 216 -16.22 11.46 -1.16
CA GLU A 216 -17.18 10.57 -0.50
C GLU A 216 -16.69 9.12 -0.46
N SER A 217 -16.07 8.60 -1.54
CA SER A 217 -15.49 7.25 -1.55
C SER A 217 -14.35 7.08 -0.53
N VAL A 218 -13.56 8.12 -0.29
CA VAL A 218 -12.56 8.09 0.79
C VAL A 218 -13.24 8.09 2.15
N LYS A 219 -14.27 8.90 2.35
CA LYS A 219 -15.05 8.95 3.62
C LYS A 219 -15.77 7.64 3.96
N ASP A 220 -16.08 6.83 2.94
CA ASP A 220 -16.62 5.46 3.15
C ASP A 220 -15.59 4.50 3.75
N ARG A 221 -14.31 4.78 3.59
CA ARG A 221 -13.19 3.90 4.01
C ARG A 221 -12.42 4.42 5.21
N VAL A 222 -12.39 5.75 5.41
CA VAL A 222 -11.71 6.40 6.51
C VAL A 222 -12.66 7.28 7.31
N THR A 223 -12.31 7.53 8.56
CA THR A 223 -13.01 8.47 9.42
C THR A 223 -12.01 9.26 10.27
N CYS A 224 -12.44 10.32 10.92
CA CYS A 224 -11.62 11.09 11.85
C CYS A 224 -12.44 11.49 13.08
N LEU A 225 -11.78 11.91 14.16
CA LEU A 225 -12.44 12.27 15.39
C LEU A 225 -13.49 13.39 15.22
N LYS A 226 -13.22 14.35 14.36
CA LYS A 226 -14.17 15.43 14.04
C LYS A 226 -15.50 14.89 13.51
N TRP A 227 -15.46 13.94 12.60
CA TRP A 227 -16.67 13.36 12.01
C TRP A 227 -17.44 12.48 13.00
N GLU A 228 -16.71 11.74 13.84
CA GLU A 228 -17.33 10.86 14.84
C GLU A 228 -17.93 11.61 16.03
N LEU A 229 -17.31 12.73 16.44
CA LEU A 229 -17.71 13.51 17.61
C LEU A 229 -18.56 14.74 17.25
N GLY A 230 -18.70 15.08 15.95
CA GLY A 230 -19.35 16.29 15.48
C GLY A 230 -18.60 17.59 15.79
N ARG A 231 -17.38 17.50 16.32
CA ARG A 231 -16.49 18.64 16.62
C ARG A 231 -15.04 18.18 16.61
N THR A 232 -14.11 19.08 16.29
CA THR A 232 -12.68 18.82 16.41
C THR A 232 -12.26 18.90 17.88
N PRO A 233 -11.85 17.79 18.53
CA PRO A 233 -11.32 17.82 19.87
C PRO A 233 -9.93 18.46 19.88
N SER A 234 -9.56 19.16 20.96
CA SER A 234 -8.18 19.67 21.08
C SER A 234 -7.20 18.51 21.26
N ILE A 235 -6.01 18.65 20.73
CA ILE A 235 -4.94 17.64 20.86
C ILE A 235 -4.67 17.29 22.32
N HIS A 236 -4.70 18.28 23.21
CA HIS A 236 -4.52 18.04 24.65
C HIS A 236 -5.57 17.09 25.23
N THR A 237 -6.84 17.22 24.79
CA THR A 237 -7.92 16.35 25.29
C THR A 237 -7.84 14.93 24.75
N ILE A 238 -7.09 14.69 23.66
CA ILE A 238 -6.87 13.37 23.06
C ILE A 238 -5.74 12.61 23.77
N LYS A 239 -4.66 13.30 24.12
CA LYS A 239 -3.44 12.67 24.67
C LYS A 239 -3.68 11.92 25.99
N ALA A 240 -4.44 12.50 26.91
CA ALA A 240 -4.68 11.89 28.22
C ALA A 240 -5.46 10.55 28.14
N PRO A 241 -6.58 10.43 27.38
CA PRO A 241 -7.24 9.16 27.14
C PRO A 241 -6.37 8.12 26.44
N LEU A 242 -5.57 8.50 25.43
CA LEU A 242 -4.63 7.60 24.77
C LEU A 242 -3.58 7.08 25.76
N LYS A 243 -2.94 7.96 26.53
CA LYS A 243 -2.02 7.58 27.63
C LYS A 243 -2.66 6.52 28.53
N LYS A 244 -3.90 6.72 28.95
CA LYS A 244 -4.64 5.78 29.80
C LYS A 244 -4.86 4.42 29.14
N GLY A 245 -5.16 4.39 27.84
CA GLY A 245 -5.29 3.14 27.09
C GLY A 245 -3.98 2.33 27.10
N PHE A 246 -2.85 2.99 26.88
CA PHE A 246 -1.54 2.34 26.98
C PHE A 246 -1.18 1.94 28.41
N GLU A 247 -1.45 2.76 29.42
CA GLU A 247 -1.24 2.40 30.84
C GLU A 247 -1.98 1.11 31.20
N GLU A 248 -3.23 0.98 30.79
CA GLU A 248 -4.07 -0.19 31.04
C GLU A 248 -3.57 -1.43 30.30
N ALA A 249 -3.27 -1.29 29.00
CA ALA A 249 -2.83 -2.41 28.17
C ALA A 249 -1.47 -2.99 28.58
N PHE A 250 -0.58 -2.17 29.14
CA PHE A 250 0.77 -2.58 29.56
C PHE A 250 0.91 -2.75 31.07
N GLY A 251 -0.07 -2.32 31.88
CA GLY A 251 0.02 -2.39 33.34
C GLY A 251 1.10 -1.46 33.92
N VAL A 252 1.29 -0.28 33.33
CA VAL A 252 2.36 0.67 33.69
C VAL A 252 1.78 2.05 34.02
N LYS A 253 2.62 2.94 34.53
CA LYS A 253 2.37 4.38 34.67
C LYS A 253 3.28 5.13 33.72
N PHE A 254 2.83 6.27 33.20
CA PHE A 254 3.68 7.17 32.42
C PHE A 254 3.99 8.43 33.22
N GLU A 255 5.26 8.80 33.23
CA GLU A 255 5.77 10.05 33.79
C GLU A 255 6.24 10.98 32.68
N ASP A 256 5.78 12.22 32.73
CA ASP A 256 6.18 13.25 31.76
C ASP A 256 7.66 13.58 31.93
N ARG A 257 8.46 13.28 30.89
CA ARG A 257 9.90 13.57 30.84
C ARG A 257 10.23 14.10 29.44
N PRO A 258 10.41 15.43 29.26
CA PRO A 258 10.76 16.04 28.00
C PRO A 258 12.15 15.58 27.51
N LEU A 259 12.53 15.99 26.29
CA LEU A 259 13.89 15.81 25.80
C LEU A 259 14.87 16.57 26.70
N THR A 260 15.97 15.94 27.02
CA THR A 260 17.08 16.60 27.74
C THR A 260 17.86 17.51 26.80
N ALA A 261 18.66 18.42 27.33
CA ALA A 261 19.52 19.27 26.51
C ALA A 261 20.52 18.46 25.68
N GLU A 262 20.98 17.31 26.20
CA GLU A 262 21.88 16.40 25.49
C GLU A 262 21.15 15.72 24.33
N GLU A 263 19.93 15.23 24.57
CA GLU A 263 19.08 14.65 23.53
C GLU A 263 18.78 15.68 22.42
N GLU A 264 18.38 16.91 22.78
CA GLU A 264 18.11 17.98 21.80
C GLU A 264 19.38 18.33 21.00
N ASN A 265 20.56 18.38 21.59
CA ASN A 265 21.80 18.64 20.89
C ASN A 265 22.19 17.50 19.94
N ALA A 266 21.99 16.25 20.34
CA ALA A 266 22.21 15.09 19.47
C ALA A 266 21.25 15.11 18.26
N LEU A 267 20.00 15.53 18.45
CA LEU A 267 19.03 15.66 17.37
C LEU A 267 19.44 16.70 16.32
N LYS A 268 20.00 17.84 16.74
CA LYS A 268 20.47 18.88 15.81
C LYS A 268 21.48 18.36 14.79
N THR A 269 22.29 17.37 15.15
CA THR A 269 23.26 16.76 14.23
C THR A 269 22.63 15.80 13.23
N LYS A 270 21.46 15.22 13.57
CA LYS A 270 20.75 14.25 12.72
C LYS A 270 19.80 14.94 11.71
N VAL A 271 19.17 16.04 12.08
CA VAL A 271 18.16 16.73 11.25
C VAL A 271 18.64 17.04 9.83
N PRO A 272 19.89 17.50 9.57
CA PRO A 272 20.37 17.74 8.22
C PRO A 272 20.31 16.52 7.31
N TYR A 273 20.61 15.33 7.84
CA TYR A 273 20.50 14.08 7.08
C TYR A 273 19.04 13.78 6.68
N PHE A 274 18.09 13.91 7.63
CA PHE A 274 16.67 13.67 7.37
C PHE A 274 16.02 14.74 6.49
N SER A 275 16.65 15.90 6.34
CA SER A 275 16.25 16.97 5.41
C SER A 275 16.84 16.77 4.01
N SER A 276 17.81 15.86 3.85
CA SER A 276 18.55 15.70 2.60
C SER A 276 17.73 14.95 1.54
N GLN A 277 17.97 15.28 0.27
CA GLN A 277 17.42 14.56 -0.87
C GLN A 277 17.88 13.09 -0.87
N ASP A 278 19.10 12.82 -0.44
CA ASP A 278 19.66 11.47 -0.35
C ASP A 278 18.86 10.58 0.60
N TYR A 279 18.37 11.12 1.71
CA TYR A 279 17.49 10.38 2.60
C TYR A 279 16.09 10.24 2.05
N ILE A 280 15.47 11.33 1.64
CA ILE A 280 14.05 11.36 1.20
C ILE A 280 13.87 10.47 -0.04
N PHE A 281 14.77 10.60 -1.02
CA PHE A 281 14.73 9.87 -2.29
C PHE A 281 15.69 8.67 -2.35
N LYS A 282 16.08 8.09 -1.21
CA LYS A 282 17.07 7.00 -1.14
C LYS A 282 16.72 5.77 -1.96
N THR A 283 15.42 5.55 -2.25
CA THR A 283 14.95 4.52 -3.16
C THR A 283 14.94 4.99 -4.62
N ARG A 284 15.44 6.21 -4.86
CA ARG A 284 15.81 6.66 -6.19
C ARG A 284 17.01 5.83 -6.63
N GLY A 285 16.76 4.57 -6.94
CA GLY A 285 17.72 3.78 -7.64
C GLY A 285 18.02 4.52 -8.94
N SER A 286 19.27 4.89 -9.14
CA SER A 286 19.77 5.28 -10.46
C SER A 286 19.77 4.07 -11.40
N LEU A 287 18.60 3.39 -11.47
CA LEU A 287 18.36 2.48 -12.57
C LEU A 287 18.34 3.38 -13.81
N PRO A 288 19.31 3.22 -14.73
CA PRO A 288 19.23 3.96 -15.97
C PRO A 288 17.86 3.68 -16.55
N ARG A 289 17.06 4.73 -16.83
CA ARG A 289 15.71 4.59 -17.44
C ARG A 289 15.72 3.77 -18.74
N ARG A 290 16.90 3.46 -19.26
CA ARG A 290 17.13 2.63 -20.43
C ARG A 290 17.59 1.24 -19.99
N LYS A 291 16.77 0.22 -20.27
CA LYS A 291 16.98 -1.23 -20.04
C LYS A 291 16.57 -1.73 -18.64
N THR A 292 15.46 -1.26 -18.12
CA THR A 292 14.82 -1.84 -16.93
C THR A 292 13.53 -2.52 -17.32
N VAL A 293 13.26 -3.66 -16.69
CA VAL A 293 11.94 -4.30 -16.74
C VAL A 293 11.33 -4.30 -15.35
N ASN A 294 10.02 -4.16 -15.30
CA ASN A 294 9.30 -4.06 -14.05
C ASN A 294 8.23 -5.14 -13.96
N SER A 295 7.94 -5.54 -12.75
CA SER A 295 6.76 -6.32 -12.43
C SER A 295 6.07 -5.75 -11.19
N LEU A 296 4.81 -6.09 -11.04
CA LEU A 296 3.98 -5.69 -9.92
C LEU A 296 3.12 -6.86 -9.50
N ILE A 297 3.26 -7.31 -8.27
CA ILE A 297 2.37 -8.31 -7.69
C ILE A 297 1.70 -7.78 -6.44
N ARG A 298 0.48 -8.24 -6.18
CA ARG A 298 -0.24 -7.99 -4.94
C ARG A 298 -0.23 -9.25 -4.09
N ALA A 299 0.57 -9.23 -3.04
CA ALA A 299 0.60 -10.28 -2.03
C ALA A 299 -0.34 -9.94 -0.85
N PRO A 300 -0.66 -10.91 0.03
CA PRO A 300 -1.40 -10.63 1.26
C PRO A 300 -0.76 -9.56 2.15
N GLY A 301 0.55 -9.36 2.09
CA GLY A 301 1.31 -8.36 2.86
C GLY A 301 1.36 -6.96 2.27
N GLY A 302 0.88 -6.79 1.03
CA GLY A 302 0.93 -5.52 0.32
C GLY A 302 1.35 -5.68 -1.13
N LEU A 303 1.58 -4.55 -1.78
CA LEU A 303 2.10 -4.46 -3.14
C LEU A 303 3.61 -4.68 -3.15
N VAL A 304 4.10 -5.49 -4.07
CA VAL A 304 5.53 -5.69 -4.33
C VAL A 304 5.82 -5.31 -5.76
N ARG A 305 6.67 -4.31 -5.94
CA ARG A 305 7.16 -3.87 -7.24
C ARG A 305 8.63 -4.25 -7.37
N ILE A 306 8.97 -4.86 -8.46
CA ILE A 306 10.34 -5.22 -8.84
C ILE A 306 10.75 -4.38 -10.04
N SER A 307 11.94 -3.78 -9.98
CA SER A 307 12.59 -3.15 -11.13
C SER A 307 13.97 -3.75 -11.30
N ILE A 308 14.26 -4.31 -12.46
CA ILE A 308 15.53 -5.02 -12.75
C ILE A 308 16.21 -4.36 -13.93
N ALA A 309 17.48 -3.95 -13.72
CA ALA A 309 18.41 -3.64 -14.78
C ALA A 309 19.37 -4.83 -14.97
N LEU A 310 19.47 -5.36 -16.18
CA LEU A 310 20.40 -6.44 -16.45
C LEU A 310 21.15 -6.25 -17.79
N ASP A 311 22.28 -6.91 -17.89
CA ASP A 311 23.02 -7.02 -19.14
C ASP A 311 22.30 -8.05 -20.05
N SER A 312 21.79 -7.58 -21.18
CA SER A 312 21.01 -8.40 -22.12
C SER A 312 21.82 -9.53 -22.77
N LYS A 313 23.16 -9.40 -22.86
CA LYS A 313 24.03 -10.42 -23.48
C LYS A 313 24.40 -11.51 -22.49
N THR A 314 24.80 -11.12 -21.29
CA THR A 314 25.26 -12.06 -20.26
C THR A 314 24.15 -12.56 -19.35
N ARG A 315 22.98 -11.89 -19.36
CA ARG A 315 21.85 -12.11 -18.45
C ARG A 315 22.27 -12.02 -16.97
N VAL A 316 23.19 -11.11 -16.66
CA VAL A 316 23.62 -10.81 -15.30
C VAL A 316 22.84 -9.61 -14.79
N ILE A 317 22.30 -9.71 -13.58
CA ILE A 317 21.57 -8.62 -12.92
C ILE A 317 22.58 -7.55 -12.51
N ASN A 318 22.51 -6.37 -13.14
CA ASN A 318 23.33 -5.24 -12.76
C ASN A 318 22.80 -4.58 -11.50
N GLN A 319 21.48 -4.48 -11.39
CA GLN A 319 20.79 -3.93 -10.24
C GLN A 319 19.36 -4.46 -10.18
N VAL A 320 18.86 -4.65 -8.97
CA VAL A 320 17.45 -4.91 -8.68
C VAL A 320 16.99 -3.91 -7.62
N LEU A 321 15.78 -3.45 -7.74
CA LEU A 321 15.11 -2.59 -6.77
C LEU A 321 13.78 -3.24 -6.41
N ILE A 322 13.57 -3.47 -5.11
CA ILE A 322 12.35 -4.07 -4.55
C ILE A 322 11.64 -3.01 -3.72
N THR A 323 10.52 -2.51 -4.22
CA THR A 323 9.73 -1.46 -3.56
C THR A 323 8.31 -1.91 -3.28
N GLY A 324 7.58 -1.18 -2.43
CA GLY A 324 6.18 -1.44 -2.15
C GLY A 324 5.71 -0.94 -0.80
N ASP A 325 4.45 -1.24 -0.49
CA ASP A 325 3.75 -0.81 0.71
C ASP A 325 3.73 -1.87 1.82
N PHE A 326 4.73 -2.74 1.85
CA PHE A 326 4.88 -3.83 2.81
C PHE A 326 5.80 -3.45 3.99
N PHE A 327 5.82 -4.32 5.02
CA PHE A 327 6.74 -4.26 6.14
C PHE A 327 7.81 -5.35 6.02
N ALA A 328 9.05 -5.05 6.38
CA ALA A 328 10.14 -6.02 6.41
C ALA A 328 10.98 -5.86 7.70
N TYR A 329 11.33 -6.97 8.32
CA TYR A 329 12.10 -7.05 9.56
C TYR A 329 13.21 -8.10 9.43
N PRO A 330 14.48 -7.78 9.74
CA PRO A 330 15.01 -6.46 10.07
C PRO A 330 14.83 -5.43 8.95
N LYS A 331 14.97 -4.14 9.27
CA LYS A 331 14.82 -3.01 8.33
C LYS A 331 15.68 -3.15 7.07
N ARG A 332 16.85 -3.80 7.15
CA ARG A 332 17.77 -4.01 6.03
C ARG A 332 17.39 -5.16 5.09
N THR A 333 16.45 -6.01 5.48
CA THR A 333 16.07 -7.24 4.76
C THR A 333 16.02 -7.07 3.24
N ILE A 334 15.37 -6.02 2.75
CA ILE A 334 15.22 -5.79 1.32
C ILE A 334 16.54 -5.40 0.66
N PHE A 335 17.30 -4.51 1.28
CA PHE A 335 18.61 -4.09 0.76
C PHE A 335 19.61 -5.24 0.73
N ASP A 336 19.56 -6.13 1.74
CA ASP A 336 20.44 -7.29 1.81
C ASP A 336 20.08 -8.29 0.69
N LEU A 337 18.78 -8.52 0.44
CA LEU A 337 18.31 -9.34 -0.67
C LEU A 337 18.68 -8.73 -2.04
N GLU A 338 18.48 -7.42 -2.23
CA GLU A 338 18.89 -6.70 -3.44
C GLU A 338 20.39 -6.84 -3.71
N SER A 339 21.20 -6.78 -2.64
CA SER A 339 22.65 -6.94 -2.72
C SER A 339 23.06 -8.35 -3.15
N LEU A 340 22.39 -9.39 -2.67
CA LEU A 340 22.63 -10.78 -3.05
C LEU A 340 22.23 -11.07 -4.51
N LEU A 341 21.15 -10.46 -4.97
CA LEU A 341 20.66 -10.60 -6.34
C LEU A 341 21.55 -9.85 -7.35
N LYS A 342 22.23 -8.79 -6.92
CA LYS A 342 23.16 -8.03 -7.78
C LYS A 342 24.34 -8.92 -8.21
N ASN A 343 24.73 -8.78 -9.48
CA ASN A 343 25.79 -9.56 -10.14
C ASN A 343 25.51 -11.07 -10.24
N SER A 344 24.28 -11.51 -9.96
CA SER A 344 23.85 -12.88 -10.14
C SER A 344 23.31 -13.12 -11.56
N LYS A 345 23.28 -14.38 -12.00
CA LYS A 345 22.64 -14.75 -13.28
C LYS A 345 21.11 -14.73 -13.11
N ALA A 346 20.45 -14.10 -14.05
CA ALA A 346 18.99 -13.99 -14.11
C ALA A 346 18.34 -15.27 -14.69
N THR A 347 18.52 -16.40 -14.02
CA THR A 347 17.83 -17.65 -14.33
C THR A 347 16.90 -18.04 -13.18
N PRO A 348 15.71 -18.64 -13.45
CA PRO A 348 14.77 -19.02 -12.40
C PRO A 348 15.40 -19.83 -11.27
N SER A 349 16.20 -20.85 -11.61
CA SER A 349 16.87 -21.71 -10.61
C SER A 349 17.86 -20.94 -9.73
N ASN A 350 18.62 -20.01 -10.31
CA ASN A 350 19.61 -19.23 -9.55
C ASN A 350 18.91 -18.20 -8.63
N ILE A 351 17.91 -17.50 -9.15
CA ILE A 351 17.10 -16.54 -8.38
C ILE A 351 16.37 -17.25 -7.23
N GLY A 352 15.68 -18.35 -7.53
CA GLY A 352 15.01 -19.15 -6.52
C GLY A 352 15.97 -19.66 -5.43
N GLY A 353 17.16 -20.13 -5.84
CA GLY A 353 18.20 -20.58 -4.91
C GLY A 353 18.71 -19.47 -3.99
N ILE A 354 18.97 -18.26 -4.52
CA ILE A 354 19.42 -17.10 -3.73
C ILE A 354 18.34 -16.70 -2.72
N ILE A 355 17.09 -16.58 -3.16
CA ILE A 355 15.98 -16.17 -2.27
C ILE A 355 15.74 -17.22 -1.21
N HIS A 356 15.71 -18.50 -1.58
CA HIS A 356 15.53 -19.58 -0.62
C HIS A 356 16.64 -19.61 0.43
N SER A 357 17.92 -19.52 0.03
CA SER A 357 19.06 -19.46 0.95
C SER A 357 18.96 -18.26 1.89
N PHE A 358 18.60 -17.09 1.35
CA PHE A 358 18.41 -15.88 2.14
C PHE A 358 17.31 -16.05 3.20
N PHE A 359 16.15 -16.60 2.84
CA PHE A 359 15.07 -16.84 3.80
C PHE A 359 15.42 -17.91 4.85
N TYR A 360 16.19 -18.91 4.45
CA TYR A 360 16.65 -19.97 5.34
C TYR A 360 17.68 -19.47 6.38
N GLU A 361 18.65 -18.68 5.93
CA GLU A 361 19.77 -18.18 6.76
C GLU A 361 19.36 -16.99 7.61
N GLU A 362 18.78 -15.96 6.98
CA GLU A 362 18.45 -14.70 7.66
C GLU A 362 17.09 -14.71 8.35
N ARG A 363 16.22 -15.65 8.00
CA ARG A 363 14.86 -15.80 8.56
C ARG A 363 14.09 -14.48 8.64
N PRO A 364 14.03 -13.71 7.54
CA PRO A 364 13.38 -12.42 7.55
C PRO A 364 11.89 -12.54 7.83
N LYS A 365 11.32 -11.54 8.50
CA LYS A 365 9.88 -11.45 8.72
C LYS A 365 9.30 -10.39 7.80
N ILE A 366 8.60 -10.81 6.75
CA ILE A 366 7.89 -9.94 5.82
C ILE A 366 6.41 -10.34 5.89
N PRO A 367 5.62 -9.73 6.79
CA PRO A 367 4.24 -10.17 7.05
C PRO A 367 3.39 -10.22 5.78
N GLY A 368 2.89 -11.42 5.43
CA GLY A 368 2.05 -11.65 4.26
C GLY A 368 2.78 -11.66 2.90
N ILE A 369 4.12 -11.65 2.91
CA ILE A 369 4.95 -11.86 1.72
C ILE A 369 5.88 -13.03 1.97
N SER A 370 5.81 -14.05 1.14
CA SER A 370 6.65 -15.24 1.17
C SER A 370 7.78 -15.15 0.14
N GLU A 371 8.76 -16.06 0.25
CA GLU A 371 9.78 -16.25 -0.78
C GLU A 371 9.19 -16.49 -2.17
N THR A 372 8.09 -17.27 -2.25
CA THR A 372 7.39 -17.55 -3.51
C THR A 372 6.83 -16.29 -4.17
N HIS A 373 6.32 -15.34 -3.42
CA HIS A 373 5.86 -14.05 -3.96
C HIS A 373 7.02 -13.24 -4.56
N LEU A 374 8.19 -13.22 -3.90
CA LEU A 374 9.35 -12.48 -4.41
C LEU A 374 9.95 -13.17 -5.65
N ILE A 375 10.07 -14.49 -5.65
CA ILE A 375 10.50 -15.27 -6.81
C ILE A 375 9.60 -14.99 -7.99
N GLN A 376 8.29 -15.11 -7.81
CA GLN A 376 7.30 -14.86 -8.84
C GLN A 376 7.42 -13.44 -9.42
N ALA A 377 7.51 -12.41 -8.55
CA ALA A 377 7.66 -11.04 -9.02
C ALA A 377 8.93 -10.84 -9.86
N ILE A 378 10.06 -11.41 -9.45
CA ILE A 378 11.31 -11.30 -10.19
C ILE A 378 11.22 -12.05 -11.53
N GLU A 379 10.68 -13.26 -11.53
CA GLU A 379 10.50 -14.06 -12.75
C GLU A 379 9.61 -13.36 -13.78
N GLU A 380 8.52 -12.73 -13.34
CA GLU A 380 7.63 -11.95 -14.20
C GLU A 380 8.35 -10.75 -14.82
N ALA A 381 9.17 -10.04 -14.04
CA ALA A 381 10.00 -8.96 -14.59
C ALA A 381 11.00 -9.50 -15.63
N LEU A 382 11.62 -10.63 -15.35
CA LEU A 382 12.58 -11.26 -16.28
C LEU A 382 11.95 -11.76 -17.58
N GLN A 383 10.71 -12.26 -17.54
CA GLN A 383 9.97 -12.66 -18.74
C GLN A 383 9.73 -11.49 -19.70
N LYS A 384 9.52 -10.28 -19.17
CA LYS A 384 9.36 -9.06 -19.97
C LYS A 384 10.63 -8.68 -20.75
N MET A 385 11.81 -9.08 -20.29
CA MET A 385 13.07 -8.89 -21.02
C MET A 385 13.10 -9.61 -22.36
N ASP A 386 12.40 -10.72 -22.46
CA ASP A 386 12.36 -11.52 -23.69
C ASP A 386 11.57 -10.82 -24.81
N LEU A 387 10.84 -9.74 -24.50
CA LEU A 387 10.09 -8.93 -25.47
C LEU A 387 10.94 -7.82 -26.12
N LEU A 388 12.00 -7.37 -25.46
CA LEU A 388 12.83 -6.27 -25.96
C LEU A 388 13.53 -6.60 -27.29
N PRO A 389 14.09 -7.82 -27.49
CA PRO A 389 14.63 -8.24 -28.78
C PRO A 389 13.59 -8.31 -29.90
N GLU A 390 12.31 -8.51 -29.55
CA GLU A 390 11.18 -8.59 -30.48
C GLU A 390 10.64 -7.21 -30.90
N GLY A 391 11.32 -6.14 -30.48
CA GLY A 391 11.03 -4.77 -30.88
C GLY A 391 10.04 -4.03 -29.96
N PHE A 392 9.60 -4.62 -28.85
CA PHE A 392 8.84 -3.90 -27.84
C PHE A 392 9.76 -2.94 -27.06
N SER A 393 9.26 -1.74 -26.76
CA SER A 393 9.95 -0.83 -25.84
C SER A 393 9.77 -1.28 -24.39
N GLU A 394 10.63 -0.80 -23.51
CA GLU A 394 10.52 -1.06 -22.08
C GLU A 394 9.16 -0.56 -21.53
N GLU A 395 8.73 0.63 -21.95
CA GLU A 395 7.45 1.21 -21.58
C GLU A 395 6.27 0.32 -22.01
N GLU A 396 6.30 -0.18 -23.23
CA GLU A 396 5.26 -1.10 -23.71
C GLU A 396 5.21 -2.41 -22.92
N THR A 397 6.37 -2.94 -22.49
CA THR A 397 6.39 -4.18 -21.69
C THR A 397 5.75 -4.01 -20.31
N HIS A 398 5.72 -2.79 -19.76
CA HIS A 398 5.06 -2.51 -18.49
C HIS A 398 3.55 -2.69 -18.58
N HIS A 399 2.96 -2.44 -19.74
CA HIS A 399 1.52 -2.54 -19.99
C HIS A 399 1.05 -3.92 -20.47
N LEU A 400 1.92 -4.95 -20.38
CA LEU A 400 1.61 -6.32 -20.81
C LEU A 400 1.61 -7.28 -19.62
N PHE A 401 0.53 -8.05 -19.48
CA PHE A 401 0.34 -9.01 -18.41
C PHE A 401 0.07 -10.40 -19.00
N PRO A 402 1.08 -11.30 -19.04
CA PRO A 402 0.87 -12.65 -19.49
C PRO A 402 0.05 -13.45 -18.48
N VAL A 403 -0.88 -14.26 -18.98
CA VAL A 403 -1.76 -15.13 -18.20
C VAL A 403 -1.39 -16.58 -18.46
N LEU A 404 -0.96 -17.32 -17.44
CA LEU A 404 -0.61 -18.75 -17.42
C LEU A 404 0.61 -19.15 -18.26
N LYS A 405 0.86 -18.51 -19.38
CA LYS A 405 2.01 -18.78 -20.26
C LYS A 405 2.84 -17.52 -20.44
N PRO A 406 4.17 -17.64 -20.62
CA PRO A 406 5.00 -16.53 -21.07
C PRO A 406 4.45 -15.91 -22.36
N PHE A 407 4.62 -14.60 -22.51
CA PHE A 407 4.12 -13.84 -23.66
C PHE A 407 4.49 -14.51 -25.01
N LYS A 408 5.75 -14.94 -25.16
CA LYS A 408 6.27 -15.58 -26.38
C LYS A 408 5.61 -16.92 -26.75
N GLU A 409 4.94 -17.54 -25.82
CA GLU A 409 4.27 -18.83 -25.99
C GLU A 409 2.79 -18.71 -26.36
N VAL A 410 2.23 -17.49 -26.33
CA VAL A 410 0.86 -17.22 -26.77
C VAL A 410 0.89 -16.94 -28.27
N LYS A 411 0.34 -17.86 -29.05
CA LYS A 411 0.38 -17.84 -30.52
C LYS A 411 -0.99 -18.10 -31.12
N ASN A 412 -1.35 -17.29 -32.11
CA ASN A 412 -2.65 -17.37 -32.81
C ASN A 412 -3.86 -17.30 -31.86
N PRO A 413 -3.97 -16.30 -30.98
CA PRO A 413 -5.15 -16.12 -30.12
C PRO A 413 -6.39 -15.89 -30.98
N GLU A 414 -7.51 -16.49 -30.56
CA GLU A 414 -8.73 -16.52 -31.36
C GLU A 414 -9.74 -15.42 -30.96
N VAL A 415 -9.55 -14.83 -29.77
CA VAL A 415 -10.52 -13.89 -29.17
C VAL A 415 -9.80 -12.67 -28.62
N LEU A 416 -10.39 -11.47 -28.87
CA LEU A 416 -10.00 -10.22 -28.22
C LEU A 416 -11.09 -9.77 -27.24
N LEU A 417 -10.77 -9.74 -25.93
CA LEU A 417 -11.66 -9.28 -24.87
C LEU A 417 -11.50 -7.78 -24.65
N LEU A 418 -12.60 -7.02 -24.73
CA LEU A 418 -12.62 -5.56 -24.69
C LEU A 418 -13.47 -5.08 -23.51
N PRO A 419 -12.95 -4.22 -22.61
CA PRO A 419 -13.68 -3.77 -21.43
C PRO A 419 -14.71 -2.69 -21.80
N TYR A 420 -15.89 -2.76 -21.20
CA TYR A 420 -16.96 -1.78 -21.42
C TYR A 420 -16.56 -0.35 -21.01
N CYS A 421 -15.70 -0.20 -20.00
CA CYS A 421 -15.26 1.09 -19.52
C CYS A 421 -14.48 1.92 -20.57
N ALA A 422 -13.98 1.27 -21.63
CA ALA A 422 -13.35 1.95 -22.76
C ALA A 422 -14.36 2.40 -23.85
N LYS A 423 -15.63 2.01 -23.75
CA LYS A 423 -16.69 2.56 -24.60
C LYS A 423 -17.01 4.01 -24.17
N GLU A 424 -17.41 4.85 -25.11
CA GLU A 424 -17.87 6.20 -24.82
C GLU A 424 -18.99 6.21 -23.76
N VAL A 425 -19.01 7.22 -22.89
CA VAL A 425 -19.95 7.28 -21.75
C VAL A 425 -21.41 7.28 -22.23
N GLU A 426 -21.70 7.97 -23.31
CA GLU A 426 -23.03 8.09 -23.91
C GLU A 426 -23.34 7.00 -24.95
N CYS A 427 -22.50 5.97 -25.05
CA CYS A 427 -22.70 4.87 -25.99
C CYS A 427 -23.92 4.04 -25.61
N SER A 428 -24.86 3.84 -26.56
CA SER A 428 -26.04 2.97 -26.38
C SER A 428 -25.69 1.52 -26.03
N TYR A 429 -24.51 1.07 -26.47
CA TYR A 429 -23.95 -0.25 -26.18
C TYR A 429 -23.03 -0.27 -24.98
N ARG A 430 -22.91 0.82 -24.21
CA ARG A 430 -21.95 0.85 -23.10
C ARG A 430 -22.15 -0.30 -22.12
N ASN A 431 -23.40 -0.57 -21.78
CA ASN A 431 -23.80 -1.63 -20.84
C ASN A 431 -24.41 -2.85 -21.52
N LEU A 432 -24.17 -3.01 -22.81
CA LEU A 432 -24.63 -4.14 -23.60
C LEU A 432 -23.44 -4.85 -24.25
N GLN A 433 -23.62 -6.15 -24.52
CA GLN A 433 -22.62 -6.89 -25.31
C GLN A 433 -22.55 -6.35 -26.75
N GLY A 434 -21.36 -6.46 -27.33
CA GLY A 434 -21.11 -6.00 -28.71
C GLY A 434 -20.75 -4.54 -28.84
N CYS A 435 -20.52 -4.13 -30.07
CA CYS A 435 -20.15 -2.78 -30.49
C CYS A 435 -20.59 -2.56 -31.94
N GLU A 436 -21.17 -1.39 -32.23
CA GLU A 436 -21.54 -1.01 -33.61
C GLU A 436 -20.36 -0.46 -34.43
N GLU A 437 -19.16 -0.39 -33.85
CA GLU A 437 -17.93 0.09 -34.50
C GLU A 437 -18.09 1.49 -35.15
N CYS A 438 -18.82 2.37 -34.47
CA CYS A 438 -19.20 3.69 -34.95
C CYS A 438 -18.03 4.71 -35.02
N GLY A 439 -16.80 4.32 -34.63
CA GLY A 439 -15.59 5.17 -34.66
C GLY A 439 -15.52 6.25 -33.58
N ARG A 440 -16.42 6.25 -32.58
CA ARG A 440 -16.43 7.26 -31.50
C ARG A 440 -15.54 6.91 -30.30
N CYS A 441 -15.08 5.68 -30.20
CA CYS A 441 -14.22 5.22 -29.11
C CYS A 441 -13.26 4.12 -29.57
N THR A 442 -12.19 3.90 -28.80
CA THR A 442 -11.15 2.93 -29.12
C THR A 442 -11.61 1.47 -29.12
N VAL A 443 -12.78 1.15 -28.55
CA VAL A 443 -13.33 -0.22 -28.57
C VAL A 443 -13.75 -0.63 -29.97
N GLY A 444 -14.39 0.27 -30.73
CA GLY A 444 -14.77 0.02 -32.15
C GLY A 444 -13.54 -0.24 -33.00
N ASP A 445 -12.52 0.61 -32.87
CA ASP A 445 -11.27 0.48 -33.63
C ASP A 445 -10.53 -0.83 -33.30
N ALA A 446 -10.47 -1.19 -32.02
CA ALA A 446 -9.86 -2.45 -31.58
C ALA A 446 -10.65 -3.67 -32.06
N ALA A 447 -11.99 -3.60 -32.09
CA ALA A 447 -12.83 -4.67 -32.60
C ALA A 447 -12.61 -4.90 -34.11
N GLN A 448 -12.56 -3.81 -34.89
CA GLN A 448 -12.26 -3.87 -36.32
C GLN A 448 -10.87 -4.44 -36.58
N MET A 449 -9.88 -4.00 -35.79
CA MET A 449 -8.51 -4.52 -35.85
C MET A 449 -8.48 -6.03 -35.56
N ALA A 450 -9.14 -6.51 -34.50
CA ALA A 450 -9.21 -7.93 -34.17
C ALA A 450 -9.75 -8.78 -35.34
N ARG A 451 -10.83 -8.32 -35.97
CA ARG A 451 -11.40 -9.01 -37.16
C ARG A 451 -10.44 -9.07 -38.35
N SER A 452 -9.59 -8.06 -38.53
CA SER A 452 -8.58 -8.09 -39.59
C SER A 452 -7.52 -9.15 -39.38
N PHE A 453 -7.33 -9.60 -38.14
CA PHE A 453 -6.48 -10.75 -37.75
C PHE A 453 -7.26 -12.07 -37.62
N GLY A 454 -8.52 -12.11 -38.01
CA GLY A 454 -9.37 -13.31 -37.90
C GLY A 454 -9.85 -13.62 -36.48
N MET A 455 -9.70 -12.70 -35.55
CA MET A 455 -10.12 -12.87 -34.15
C MET A 455 -11.57 -12.43 -33.95
N ASN A 456 -12.23 -13.03 -32.96
CA ASN A 456 -13.56 -12.63 -32.50
C ASN A 456 -13.46 -11.58 -31.37
N PRO A 457 -13.88 -10.32 -31.56
CA PRO A 457 -13.95 -9.34 -30.49
C PRO A 457 -15.17 -9.57 -29.60
N VAL A 458 -14.95 -9.63 -28.29
CA VAL A 458 -16.00 -9.81 -27.27
C VAL A 458 -15.90 -8.68 -26.25
N THR A 459 -17.00 -7.96 -26.02
CA THR A 459 -17.03 -6.91 -25.00
C THR A 459 -17.47 -7.48 -23.65
N ILE A 460 -16.80 -7.04 -22.59
CA ILE A 460 -16.98 -7.51 -21.20
C ILE A 460 -17.49 -6.38 -20.35
N GLN A 461 -18.57 -6.59 -19.61
CA GLN A 461 -19.23 -5.58 -18.77
C GLN A 461 -18.76 -5.60 -17.31
N ASN A 462 -18.48 -6.78 -16.79
CA ASN A 462 -18.09 -6.97 -15.39
C ASN A 462 -17.29 -8.27 -15.21
N TYR A 463 -16.88 -8.53 -13.96
CA TYR A 463 -16.08 -9.72 -13.64
C TYR A 463 -16.86 -11.02 -13.85
N GLU A 464 -18.12 -11.07 -13.46
CA GLU A 464 -18.97 -12.27 -13.57
C GLU A 464 -19.16 -12.68 -15.05
N GLU A 465 -19.30 -11.70 -15.93
CA GLU A 465 -19.36 -11.95 -17.37
C GLU A 465 -18.00 -12.38 -17.94
N LEU A 466 -16.90 -11.77 -17.48
CA LEU A 466 -15.56 -12.21 -17.87
C LEU A 466 -15.32 -13.66 -17.49
N GLU A 467 -15.63 -14.04 -16.26
CA GLU A 467 -15.46 -15.41 -15.78
C GLU A 467 -16.28 -16.40 -16.62
N SER A 468 -17.57 -16.13 -16.81
CA SER A 468 -18.45 -16.98 -17.60
C SER A 468 -18.03 -17.08 -19.06
N THR A 469 -17.56 -15.96 -19.64
CA THR A 469 -17.04 -15.91 -21.00
C THR A 469 -15.77 -16.74 -21.16
N LEU A 470 -14.78 -16.57 -20.28
CA LEU A 470 -13.55 -17.36 -20.34
C LEU A 470 -13.80 -18.87 -20.17
N ILE A 471 -14.71 -19.25 -19.27
CA ILE A 471 -15.11 -20.65 -19.09
C ILE A 471 -15.79 -21.19 -20.35
N SER A 472 -16.68 -20.41 -20.96
CA SER A 472 -17.37 -20.78 -22.21
C SER A 472 -16.39 -20.93 -23.38
N LEU A 473 -15.48 -19.98 -23.56
CA LEU A 473 -14.43 -20.01 -24.58
C LEU A 473 -13.56 -21.25 -24.44
N LYS A 474 -13.11 -21.56 -23.22
CA LYS A 474 -12.32 -22.77 -22.95
C LYS A 474 -13.10 -24.04 -23.30
N ARG A 475 -14.39 -24.10 -22.97
CA ARG A 475 -15.25 -25.26 -23.30
C ARG A 475 -15.50 -25.39 -24.81
N SER A 476 -15.55 -24.29 -25.54
CA SER A 476 -15.71 -24.31 -27.00
C SER A 476 -14.41 -24.63 -27.75
N GLY A 477 -13.30 -24.83 -27.03
CA GLY A 477 -12.02 -25.25 -27.62
C GLY A 477 -11.06 -24.11 -27.94
N VAL A 478 -11.38 -22.86 -27.57
CA VAL A 478 -10.46 -21.72 -27.69
C VAL A 478 -9.25 -21.99 -26.81
N LYS A 479 -8.06 -21.84 -27.37
CA LYS A 479 -6.80 -22.17 -26.72
C LYS A 479 -6.17 -20.98 -26.03
N GLU A 480 -6.32 -19.78 -26.59
CA GLU A 480 -5.64 -18.57 -26.15
C GLU A 480 -6.46 -17.33 -26.46
N PHE A 481 -6.31 -16.29 -25.62
CA PHE A 481 -6.99 -15.03 -25.82
C PHE A 481 -6.03 -13.83 -25.69
N ILE A 482 -6.41 -12.70 -26.26
CA ILE A 482 -5.90 -11.39 -25.90
C ILE A 482 -7.04 -10.60 -25.27
N GLY A 483 -6.75 -9.73 -24.33
CA GLY A 483 -7.75 -8.86 -23.73
C GLY A 483 -7.15 -7.56 -23.22
N SER A 484 -8.00 -6.62 -22.84
CA SER A 484 -7.56 -5.40 -22.17
C SER A 484 -8.25 -5.25 -20.82
N CYS A 485 -7.48 -4.92 -19.80
CA CYS A 485 -7.98 -4.57 -18.47
C CYS A 485 -6.96 -3.69 -17.76
N CYS A 486 -7.36 -2.99 -16.70
CA CYS A 486 -6.39 -2.26 -15.90
C CYS A 486 -5.52 -3.18 -15.04
N GLU A 487 -4.30 -2.74 -14.75
CA GLU A 487 -3.34 -3.45 -13.89
C GLU A 487 -3.96 -3.85 -12.54
N SER A 488 -4.72 -2.94 -11.91
CA SER A 488 -5.39 -3.19 -10.64
C SER A 488 -6.42 -4.33 -10.72
N PHE A 489 -7.15 -4.42 -11.84
CA PHE A 489 -8.09 -5.52 -12.09
C PHE A 489 -7.33 -6.85 -12.26
N TYR A 490 -6.30 -6.86 -13.09
CA TYR A 490 -5.46 -8.04 -13.28
C TYR A 490 -4.87 -8.52 -11.95
N GLY A 491 -4.23 -7.62 -11.19
CA GLY A 491 -3.63 -7.96 -9.90
C GLY A 491 -4.63 -8.53 -8.89
N LYS A 492 -5.89 -8.05 -8.90
CA LYS A 492 -6.95 -8.55 -8.02
C LYS A 492 -7.48 -9.92 -8.45
N HIS A 493 -7.69 -10.13 -9.75
CA HIS A 493 -8.35 -11.30 -10.31
C HIS A 493 -7.38 -12.34 -10.89
N ARG A 494 -6.10 -12.16 -10.70
CA ARG A 494 -5.08 -13.11 -11.15
C ARG A 494 -5.33 -14.55 -10.68
N PRO A 495 -5.69 -14.84 -9.40
CA PRO A 495 -6.00 -16.20 -8.97
C PRO A 495 -7.21 -16.81 -9.71
N ASP A 496 -8.13 -15.96 -10.17
CA ASP A 496 -9.30 -16.41 -10.93
C ASP A 496 -8.90 -16.81 -12.35
N PHE A 497 -8.02 -16.02 -13.01
CA PHE A 497 -7.46 -16.41 -14.31
C PHE A 497 -6.70 -17.74 -14.22
N GLU A 498 -5.91 -17.93 -13.16
CA GLU A 498 -5.19 -19.19 -12.91
C GLU A 498 -6.14 -20.37 -12.70
N ARG A 499 -7.23 -20.18 -11.95
CA ARG A 499 -8.26 -21.18 -11.71
C ARG A 499 -9.03 -21.55 -12.99
N ILE A 500 -9.39 -20.58 -13.83
CA ILE A 500 -10.06 -20.80 -15.10
C ILE A 500 -9.15 -21.57 -16.07
N GLY A 501 -7.88 -21.23 -16.09
CA GLY A 501 -6.87 -21.97 -16.81
C GLY A 501 -6.98 -21.84 -18.33
N LEU A 502 -7.34 -20.64 -18.86
CA LEU A 502 -7.25 -20.26 -20.27
C LEU A 502 -6.05 -19.30 -20.45
N PRO A 503 -5.02 -19.67 -21.21
CA PRO A 503 -3.87 -18.81 -21.43
C PRO A 503 -4.19 -17.57 -22.26
N GLY A 504 -3.46 -16.48 -22.03
CA GLY A 504 -3.65 -15.27 -22.82
C GLY A 504 -2.67 -14.16 -22.48
N ILE A 505 -2.93 -13.00 -23.07
CA ILE A 505 -2.22 -11.75 -22.82
C ILE A 505 -3.25 -10.68 -22.48
N LEU A 506 -3.03 -9.96 -21.40
CA LEU A 506 -3.81 -8.77 -21.06
C LEU A 506 -2.96 -7.52 -21.32
N ILE A 507 -3.59 -6.51 -21.88
CA ILE A 507 -3.00 -5.22 -22.24
C ILE A 507 -3.66 -4.16 -21.36
N ASP A 508 -2.85 -3.36 -20.69
CA ASP A 508 -3.33 -2.30 -19.80
C ASP A 508 -4.17 -1.26 -20.56
N VAL A 509 -5.13 -0.68 -19.85
CA VAL A 509 -5.93 0.43 -20.36
C VAL A 509 -5.32 1.76 -19.93
N GLU A 510 -5.51 2.78 -20.73
CA GLU A 510 -5.06 4.13 -20.44
C GLU A 510 -6.13 4.92 -19.67
N ARG A 511 -5.71 5.93 -18.93
CA ARG A 511 -6.48 6.83 -18.05
C ARG A 511 -6.99 6.16 -16.77
N SER A 512 -7.62 6.98 -15.92
CA SER A 512 -8.09 6.56 -14.60
C SER A 512 -9.19 5.51 -14.69
N THR A 513 -8.99 4.42 -13.97
CA THR A 513 -9.87 3.26 -13.93
C THR A 513 -10.83 3.32 -12.74
N CYS A 514 -11.80 2.44 -12.70
CA CYS A 514 -12.70 2.34 -11.53
C CYS A 514 -11.97 1.91 -10.24
N TYR A 515 -10.87 1.17 -10.37
CA TYR A 515 -10.02 0.81 -9.23
C TYR A 515 -9.25 2.00 -8.68
N ASP A 516 -8.74 2.83 -9.57
CA ASP A 516 -8.04 4.05 -9.21
C ASP A 516 -8.97 5.03 -8.47
N LEU A 517 -10.23 5.03 -8.85
CA LEU A 517 -11.26 5.90 -8.30
C LEU A 517 -12.04 5.28 -7.13
N GLY A 518 -11.75 4.02 -6.76
CA GLY A 518 -12.47 3.31 -5.71
C GLY A 518 -13.95 3.02 -6.03
N LYS A 519 -14.28 2.99 -7.32
CA LYS A 519 -15.65 2.81 -7.85
C LYS A 519 -15.91 1.40 -8.41
N GLU A 520 -15.22 0.39 -7.91
CA GLU A 520 -15.38 -0.98 -8.42
C GLU A 520 -16.82 -1.51 -8.25
N LYS A 521 -17.52 -1.08 -7.18
CA LYS A 521 -18.90 -1.50 -6.93
C LYS A 521 -19.88 -0.92 -7.94
N GLU A 522 -19.70 0.35 -8.29
CA GLU A 522 -20.49 1.04 -9.31
C GLU A 522 -20.15 0.47 -10.69
N ALA A 523 -18.87 0.29 -10.98
CA ALA A 523 -18.41 -0.28 -12.24
C ALA A 523 -18.94 -1.70 -12.45
N ARG A 524 -19.02 -2.53 -11.42
CA ARG A 524 -19.66 -3.85 -11.47
C ARG A 524 -21.14 -3.81 -11.89
N LYS A 525 -21.82 -2.70 -11.59
CA LYS A 525 -23.23 -2.49 -11.96
C LYS A 525 -23.38 -1.76 -13.30
N GLY A 526 -22.29 -1.50 -14.02
CA GLY A 526 -22.28 -0.74 -15.26
C GLY A 526 -22.39 0.79 -15.08
N HIS A 527 -22.24 1.29 -13.87
CA HIS A 527 -22.39 2.72 -13.55
C HIS A 527 -21.06 3.48 -13.42
N PHE A 528 -20.04 3.04 -14.16
CA PHE A 528 -18.77 3.78 -14.23
C PHE A 528 -18.89 4.97 -15.17
N GLU A 529 -18.90 6.19 -14.62
CA GLU A 529 -19.14 7.42 -15.36
C GLU A 529 -17.93 7.95 -16.13
N ASN A 530 -16.73 7.41 -15.90
CA ASN A 530 -15.54 7.79 -16.64
C ASN A 530 -15.31 6.84 -17.82
N GLN A 531 -14.46 7.28 -18.76
CA GLN A 531 -14.04 6.49 -19.91
C GLN A 531 -12.55 6.21 -19.82
N THR A 532 -12.17 4.93 -19.94
CA THR A 532 -10.79 4.51 -20.20
C THR A 532 -10.53 4.47 -21.70
N TYR A 533 -9.26 4.27 -22.08
CA TYR A 533 -8.88 4.17 -23.50
C TYR A 533 -8.02 2.92 -23.71
N LEU A 534 -8.12 2.36 -24.90
CA LEU A 534 -7.26 1.27 -25.32
C LEU A 534 -6.06 1.82 -26.08
N ASN A 535 -4.87 1.33 -25.76
CA ASN A 535 -3.66 1.64 -26.52
C ASN A 535 -3.67 0.85 -27.83
N LEU A 536 -4.26 1.44 -28.87
CA LEU A 536 -4.44 0.78 -30.17
C LEU A 536 -3.11 0.41 -30.83
N SER A 537 -2.06 1.21 -30.64
CA SER A 537 -0.74 0.93 -31.17
C SER A 537 -0.11 -0.31 -30.53
N LEU A 538 -0.25 -0.45 -29.22
CA LEU A 538 0.23 -1.62 -28.49
C LEU A 538 -0.60 -2.87 -28.81
N ILE A 539 -1.93 -2.74 -28.88
CA ILE A 539 -2.81 -3.84 -29.31
C ILE A 539 -2.39 -4.34 -30.70
N LYS A 540 -2.20 -3.45 -31.66
CA LYS A 540 -1.77 -3.81 -33.01
C LYS A 540 -0.45 -4.59 -33.01
N ARG A 541 0.54 -4.09 -32.25
CA ARG A 541 1.85 -4.75 -32.13
C ARG A 541 1.74 -6.15 -31.50
N VAL A 542 0.93 -6.30 -30.46
CA VAL A 542 0.69 -7.61 -29.82
C VAL A 542 0.00 -8.56 -30.79
N LEU A 543 -0.97 -8.10 -31.57
CA LEU A 543 -1.65 -8.90 -32.61
C LEU A 543 -0.69 -9.32 -33.71
N GLU A 544 0.11 -8.40 -34.24
CA GLU A 544 1.16 -8.70 -35.23
C GLU A 544 2.15 -9.74 -34.73
N TYR A 545 2.63 -9.59 -33.49
CA TYR A 545 3.57 -10.54 -32.88
C TYR A 545 2.96 -11.92 -32.65
N SER A 546 1.70 -11.98 -32.25
CA SER A 546 1.05 -13.25 -31.90
C SER A 546 0.56 -14.05 -33.13
N HIS A 547 0.43 -13.40 -34.29
CA HIS A 547 -0.02 -14.02 -35.54
C HIS A 547 1.10 -14.14 -36.60
N GLY A 548 2.28 -13.57 -36.35
CA GLY A 548 3.47 -13.68 -37.20
C GLY A 548 4.40 -14.75 -36.68
#